data_390243994a257b0f9b88964684c207dc
#
_entry.id   390243994a257b0f9b88964684c207dc
#
_cell.length_a   1.000
_cell.length_b   1.000
_cell.length_c   1.000
_cell.angle_alpha   90.00
_cell.angle_beta   90.00
_cell.angle_gamma   90.00
#
_symmetry.space_group_name_H-M   'P 1'
#
loop_
_entity.id
_entity.type
_entity.pdbx_description
1 polymer ?
#
loop_
_entity_poly.entity_id
_entity_poly.type
_entity_poly.pdbx_seq_one_letter_code
_entity_poly.pdbx_strand_id
1 'polypeptide(L)' 'MTVDDSKALTKGARVYWRGDAADSGIITDTSWDAVTIAWNNGKVARVHHGDMREIQQTPTKPYTV' A
#
# COMPACT_ATOMS: atom_id res chain seq x y z
N MET A 1 2.17 6.46 -4.68
CA MET A 1 1.60 7.59 -3.90
C MET A 1 2.71 8.50 -3.40
N THR A 2 2.38 9.71 -3.03
CA THR A 2 3.33 10.64 -2.45
C THR A 2 3.60 10.32 -0.98
N VAL A 3 4.65 10.93 -0.42
CA VAL A 3 4.95 10.78 1.01
C VAL A 3 3.78 11.29 1.87
N ASP A 4 3.19 12.42 1.49
CA ASP A 4 2.06 12.98 2.23
C ASP A 4 0.84 12.04 2.19
N ASP A 5 0.56 11.44 1.05
CA ASP A 5 -0.53 10.45 0.93
C ASP A 5 -0.26 9.23 1.79
N SER A 6 1.00 8.76 1.81
CA SER A 6 1.39 7.63 2.64
C SER A 6 1.21 7.92 4.13
N LYS A 7 1.58 9.12 4.57
CA LYS A 7 1.43 9.53 5.97
C LYS A 7 -0.03 9.67 6.40
N ALA A 8 -0.92 9.89 5.45
CA ALA A 8 -2.36 10.01 5.72
C ALA A 8 -3.07 8.65 5.80
N LEU A 9 -2.39 7.55 5.48
CA LEU A 9 -2.98 6.22 5.55
C LEU A 9 -3.30 5.84 6.99
N THR A 10 -4.40 5.10 7.16
CA THR A 10 -4.83 4.59 8.45
C THR A 10 -4.90 3.07 8.41
N LYS A 11 -4.95 2.45 9.59
CA LYS A 11 -5.13 1.00 9.69
C LYS A 11 -6.41 0.59 8.97
N GLY A 12 -6.34 -0.47 8.19
CA GLY A 12 -7.45 -0.97 7.40
C GLY A 12 -7.53 -0.38 6.01
N ALA A 13 -6.72 0.62 5.68
CA ALA A 13 -6.67 1.18 4.33
C ALA A 13 -6.15 0.15 3.35
N ARG A 14 -6.72 0.11 2.15
CA ARG A 14 -6.29 -0.80 1.10
C ARG A 14 -5.32 -0.08 0.16
N VAL A 15 -4.27 -0.80 -0.23
CA VAL A 15 -3.26 -0.30 -1.16
C VAL A 15 -3.00 -1.34 -2.25
N TYR A 16 -2.39 -0.90 -3.35
CA TYR A 16 -2.15 -1.75 -4.52
C TYR A 16 -0.72 -1.55 -4.99
N TRP A 17 -0.03 -2.66 -5.23
CA TRP A 17 1.32 -2.62 -5.78
C TRP A 17 1.27 -2.18 -7.24
N ARG A 18 1.91 -1.04 -7.54
CA ARG A 18 1.92 -0.42 -8.87
C ARG A 18 0.52 -0.21 -9.48
N GLY A 19 -0.49 -0.09 -8.61
CA GLY A 19 -1.87 0.08 -9.05
C GLY A 19 -2.52 -1.19 -9.60
N ASP A 20 -1.92 -2.35 -9.39
CA ASP A 20 -2.46 -3.62 -9.86
C ASP A 20 -3.51 -4.15 -8.88
N ALA A 21 -4.74 -4.30 -9.36
CA ALA A 21 -5.83 -4.77 -8.51
C ALA A 21 -5.62 -6.20 -7.99
N ALA A 22 -4.79 -7.00 -8.66
CA ALA A 22 -4.47 -8.36 -8.23
C ALA A 22 -3.45 -8.36 -7.09
N ASP A 23 -2.65 -7.30 -6.94
CA ASP A 23 -1.62 -7.19 -5.91
C ASP A 23 -2.04 -6.17 -4.85
N SER A 24 -3.05 -6.52 -4.05
CA SER A 24 -3.57 -5.65 -3.01
C SER A 24 -3.00 -5.99 -1.64
N GLY A 25 -3.01 -5.00 -0.76
CA GLY A 25 -2.63 -5.17 0.63
C GLY A 25 -3.47 -4.28 1.55
N ILE A 26 -3.40 -4.57 2.84
CA ILE A 26 -4.12 -3.81 3.86
C ILE A 26 -3.09 -3.23 4.83
N ILE A 27 -3.24 -1.97 5.16
CA ILE A 27 -2.40 -1.33 6.18
C ILE A 27 -2.77 -1.89 7.54
N THR A 28 -1.84 -2.56 8.19
CA THR A 28 -2.04 -3.14 9.51
C THR A 28 -1.47 -2.29 10.63
N ASP A 29 -0.50 -1.44 10.30
CA ASP A 29 0.08 -0.51 11.25
C ASP A 29 0.68 0.67 10.50
N THR A 30 0.78 1.81 11.18
CA THR A 30 1.41 3.01 10.63
C THR A 30 2.32 3.63 11.68
N SER A 31 3.43 4.20 11.22
CA SER A 31 4.33 4.97 12.06
C SER A 31 4.77 6.23 11.34
N TRP A 32 5.51 7.10 12.03
CA TRP A 32 5.94 8.37 11.43
C TRP A 32 6.86 8.19 10.23
N ASP A 33 7.58 7.06 10.15
CA ASP A 33 8.58 6.80 9.11
C ASP A 33 8.15 5.74 8.10
N ALA A 34 7.17 4.89 8.44
CA ALA A 34 6.84 3.72 7.62
C ALA A 34 5.42 3.26 7.84
N VAL A 35 4.94 2.40 6.96
CA VAL A 35 3.68 1.67 7.11
C VAL A 35 3.95 0.17 7.03
N THR A 36 3.12 -0.61 7.71
CA THR A 36 3.16 -2.06 7.63
C THR A 36 1.97 -2.53 6.80
N ILE A 37 2.24 -3.34 5.80
CA ILE A 37 1.24 -3.80 4.84
C ILE A 37 1.18 -5.32 4.88
N ALA A 38 -0.02 -5.86 5.08
CA ALA A 38 -0.29 -7.28 4.92
C ALA A 38 -0.79 -7.50 3.48
N TRP A 39 0.05 -8.07 2.64
CA TRP A 39 -0.26 -8.32 1.23
C TRP A 39 -1.17 -9.55 1.08
N ASN A 40 -1.93 -9.59 0.00
CA ASN A 40 -2.88 -10.66 -0.28
C ASN A 40 -2.24 -12.04 -0.49
N ASN A 41 -0.93 -12.07 -0.72
CA ASN A 41 -0.18 -13.33 -0.85
C ASN A 41 0.30 -13.89 0.50
N GLY A 42 -0.11 -13.29 1.60
CA GLY A 42 0.28 -13.72 2.95
C GLY A 42 1.55 -13.09 3.48
N LYS A 43 2.22 -12.25 2.69
CA LYS A 43 3.43 -11.55 3.13
C LYS A 43 3.08 -10.29 3.89
N VAL A 44 3.89 -9.97 4.90
CA VAL A 44 3.80 -8.71 5.63
C VAL A 44 5.11 -7.95 5.39
N ALA A 45 5.00 -6.69 4.98
CA ALA A 45 6.15 -5.87 4.70
C ALA A 45 6.02 -4.51 5.36
N ARG A 46 7.13 -3.99 5.85
CA ARG A 46 7.22 -2.62 6.35
C ARG A 46 7.88 -1.77 5.28
N VAL A 47 7.20 -0.72 4.85
CA VAL A 47 7.64 0.15 3.75
C VAL A 47 7.74 1.58 4.26
N HIS A 48 8.91 2.20 4.08
CA HIS A 48 9.09 3.59 4.43
C HIS A 48 8.23 4.49 3.55
N HIS A 49 7.77 5.62 4.11
CA HIS A 49 6.91 6.55 3.35
C HIS A 49 7.58 7.01 2.06
N GLY A 50 8.91 7.19 2.05
CA GLY A 50 9.64 7.56 0.84
C GLY A 50 9.67 6.48 -0.23
N ASP A 51 9.42 5.21 0.15
CA ASP A 51 9.41 4.08 -0.78
C ASP A 51 8.01 3.73 -1.25
N MET A 52 7.00 4.47 -0.84
CA MET A 52 5.60 4.20 -1.20
C MET A 52 5.22 4.69 -2.60
N ARG A 53 6.14 5.27 -3.34
CA ARG A 53 5.87 5.84 -4.66
C ARG A 53 5.32 4.83 -5.67
N GLU A 54 5.65 3.54 -5.51
CA GLU A 54 5.16 2.48 -6.38
C GLU A 54 3.86 1.86 -5.87
N ILE A 55 3.35 2.33 -4.75
CA ILE A 55 2.13 1.82 -4.14
C ILE A 55 1.04 2.87 -4.33
N GLN A 56 -0.15 2.43 -4.74
CA GLN A 56 -1.29 3.29 -5.03
C GLN A 56 -2.43 3.01 -4.07
N GLN A 57 -3.24 4.02 -3.79
CA GLN A 57 -4.44 3.87 -2.95
C GLN A 57 -5.61 3.29 -3.73
N THR A 58 -5.58 3.43 -5.05
CA THR A 58 -6.62 2.90 -5.94
C THR A 58 -5.97 2.12 -7.06
N PRO A 59 -6.64 1.08 -7.60
CA PRO A 59 -6.10 0.36 -8.73
C PRO A 59 -6.13 1.25 -9.98
N THR A 60 -4.97 1.40 -10.62
CA THR A 60 -4.84 2.16 -11.86
C THR A 60 -4.82 1.25 -13.09
N LYS A 61 -4.57 -0.06 -12.87
CA LYS A 61 -4.61 -1.05 -13.92
C LYS A 61 -5.86 -1.90 -13.76
N PRO A 62 -6.56 -2.22 -14.87
CA PRO A 62 -7.74 -3.07 -14.76
C PRO A 62 -7.32 -4.47 -14.28
N TYR A 63 -8.23 -5.12 -13.54
CA TYR A 63 -8.06 -6.51 -13.17
C TYR A 63 -8.17 -7.34 -14.44
N THR A 64 -7.09 -8.03 -14.79
CA THR A 64 -7.04 -8.84 -16.02
C THR A 64 -7.31 -10.29 -15.68
N VAL A 65 -8.18 -10.85 -16.41
CA VAL A 65 -8.54 -12.26 -16.27
C VAL A 65 -7.80 -13.07 -17.31
#